data_0b653e7d5847d5e389844ebed8ea0aa6
#
_entry.id   0b653e7d5847d5e389844ebed8ea0aa6
#
_cell.length_a   1.000
_cell.length_b   1.000
_cell.length_c   1.000
_cell.angle_alpha   90.00
_cell.angle_beta   90.00
_cell.angle_gamma   90.00
#
_symmetry.space_group_name_H-M   'P 1'
#
loop_
_entity.id
_entity.type
_entity.pdbx_description
1 polymer ?
#
loop_
_entity_poly.entity_id
_entity_poly.type
_entity_poly.pdbx_seq_one_letter_code
_entity_poly.pdbx_strand_id
1 'polypeptide(L)'
;MAIKLIAIDIDGTLINSKREITPRVKAALNAASAQGVYVVLCTGRPYPGVEGLLQELDLVNDHDYVVTYNGTLVQQTGSKKALVRFSMTHDDLDRVNDYATKYNVHYHAIDEEAIYVPTETVGKYSIHESELVGMPIVHQLYKDIPTDKEFVKIMFVDEPEVLEELIPNLSNDFKSRYNIFRSAGFYLEVIHPEASKGKAVHHLADKLGLTRDEVMCLGDHENDRDMIEYAGLGVAMGNAIDSIKEIANFVTTTNDEEGVAVAVEKFILNKEN
;
A
#
# COMPACT_ATOMS: atom_id res chain seq x y z
N MET A 1 -10.75 -21.45 -13.35
CA MET A 1 -10.74 -20.34 -14.33
C MET A 1 -9.32 -19.85 -14.50
N ALA A 2 -8.98 -19.19 -15.61
CA ALA A 2 -7.63 -18.67 -15.79
C ALA A 2 -7.46 -17.35 -15.02
N ILE A 3 -6.34 -17.17 -14.34
CA ILE A 3 -5.99 -15.90 -13.68
C ILE A 3 -5.72 -14.85 -14.75
N LYS A 4 -6.28 -13.65 -14.56
CA LYS A 4 -6.13 -12.50 -15.47
C LYS A 4 -5.55 -11.26 -14.78
N LEU A 5 -5.52 -11.23 -13.45
CA LEU A 5 -4.91 -10.18 -12.65
C LEU A 5 -4.12 -10.80 -11.52
N ILE A 6 -2.88 -10.33 -11.35
CA ILE A 6 -2.03 -10.64 -10.20
C ILE A 6 -1.80 -9.34 -9.44
N ALA A 7 -2.19 -9.29 -8.17
CA ALA A 7 -1.89 -8.20 -7.27
C ALA A 7 -0.80 -8.65 -6.27
N ILE A 8 0.30 -7.91 -6.20
CA ILE A 8 1.51 -8.34 -5.50
C ILE A 8 1.95 -7.25 -4.52
N ASP A 9 2.06 -7.60 -3.23
CA ASP A 9 2.76 -6.74 -2.29
C ASP A 9 4.25 -6.66 -2.60
N ILE A 10 4.92 -5.61 -2.13
CA ILE A 10 6.33 -5.35 -2.45
C ILE A 10 7.25 -5.87 -1.35
N ASP A 11 7.12 -5.33 -0.14
CA ASP A 11 8.08 -5.53 0.95
C ASP A 11 7.81 -6.86 1.69
N GLY A 12 8.73 -7.82 1.57
CA GLY A 12 8.53 -9.18 2.09
C GLY A 12 7.81 -10.11 1.11
N THR A 13 7.40 -9.61 -0.07
CA THR A 13 6.71 -10.41 -1.10
C THR A 13 7.45 -10.37 -2.43
N LEU A 14 7.39 -9.24 -3.18
CA LEU A 14 8.02 -9.13 -4.50
C LEU A 14 9.54 -9.09 -4.41
N ILE A 15 10.06 -8.28 -3.48
CA ILE A 15 11.51 -8.07 -3.30
C ILE A 15 12.05 -8.99 -2.21
N ASN A 16 13.28 -9.47 -2.42
CA ASN A 16 14.01 -10.28 -1.45
C ASN A 16 14.57 -9.43 -0.28
N SER A 17 15.26 -10.08 0.68
CA SER A 17 15.89 -9.41 1.83
C SER A 17 17.00 -8.40 1.43
N LYS A 18 17.51 -8.48 0.19
CA LYS A 18 18.46 -7.52 -0.39
C LYS A 18 17.77 -6.36 -1.12
N ARG A 19 16.44 -6.32 -1.10
CA ARG A 19 15.61 -5.34 -1.82
C ARG A 19 15.73 -5.42 -3.35
N GLU A 20 15.91 -6.61 -3.89
CA GLU A 20 16.05 -6.88 -5.32
C GLU A 20 14.90 -7.75 -5.84
N ILE A 21 14.47 -7.51 -7.08
CA ILE A 21 13.65 -8.45 -7.84
C ILE A 21 14.60 -9.44 -8.51
N THR A 22 14.48 -10.74 -8.19
CA THR A 22 15.36 -11.73 -8.80
C THR A 22 15.05 -11.92 -10.29
N PRO A 23 16.04 -12.34 -11.10
CA PRO A 23 15.82 -12.57 -12.54
C PRO A 23 14.69 -13.57 -12.84
N ARG A 24 14.48 -14.59 -11.97
CA ARG A 24 13.39 -15.57 -12.15
C ARG A 24 12.02 -14.95 -11.87
N VAL A 25 11.90 -14.15 -10.81
CA VAL A 25 10.65 -13.42 -10.49
C VAL A 25 10.29 -12.49 -11.65
N LYS A 26 11.24 -11.68 -12.12
CA LYS A 26 11.07 -10.81 -13.29
C LYS A 26 10.63 -11.59 -14.51
N ALA A 27 11.30 -12.68 -14.85
CA ALA A 27 10.98 -13.51 -16.00
C ALA A 27 9.57 -14.14 -15.91
N ALA A 28 9.16 -14.58 -14.71
CA ALA A 28 7.84 -15.15 -14.49
C ALA A 28 6.73 -14.09 -14.66
N LEU A 29 6.90 -12.91 -14.09
CA LEU A 29 5.94 -11.81 -14.21
C LEU A 29 5.82 -11.30 -15.66
N ASN A 30 6.95 -11.11 -16.35
CA ASN A 30 6.94 -10.71 -17.77
C ASN A 30 6.28 -11.77 -18.66
N ALA A 31 6.48 -13.07 -18.37
CA ALA A 31 5.82 -14.14 -19.10
C ALA A 31 4.30 -14.18 -18.83
N ALA A 32 3.84 -13.86 -17.63
CA ALA A 32 2.42 -13.70 -17.30
C ALA A 32 1.82 -12.50 -18.04
N SER A 33 2.49 -11.35 -17.98
CA SER A 33 2.07 -10.13 -18.71
C SER A 33 1.98 -10.38 -20.21
N ALA A 34 2.92 -11.10 -20.82
CA ALA A 34 2.90 -11.47 -22.23
C ALA A 34 1.71 -12.37 -22.61
N GLN A 35 1.08 -13.06 -21.64
CA GLN A 35 -0.16 -13.81 -21.82
C GLN A 35 -1.43 -12.96 -21.61
N GLY A 36 -1.28 -11.64 -21.40
CA GLY A 36 -2.38 -10.70 -21.15
C GLY A 36 -2.87 -10.67 -19.70
N VAL A 37 -2.07 -11.14 -18.75
CA VAL A 37 -2.38 -11.04 -17.32
C VAL A 37 -1.90 -9.69 -16.81
N TYR A 38 -2.79 -8.93 -16.16
CA TYR A 38 -2.42 -7.68 -15.48
C TYR A 38 -1.53 -7.98 -14.28
N VAL A 39 -0.35 -7.38 -14.22
CA VAL A 39 0.57 -7.42 -13.07
C VAL A 39 0.50 -6.10 -12.34
N VAL A 40 0.03 -6.11 -11.10
CA VAL A 40 -0.28 -4.91 -10.32
C VAL A 40 0.50 -4.94 -9.01
N LEU A 41 1.36 -3.97 -8.78
CA LEU A 41 2.02 -3.79 -7.49
C LEU A 41 1.07 -3.12 -6.51
N CYS A 42 0.96 -3.65 -5.29
CA CYS A 42 0.07 -3.19 -4.23
C CYS A 42 0.87 -2.87 -2.96
N THR A 43 1.00 -1.59 -2.60
CA THR A 43 1.94 -1.20 -1.55
C THR A 43 1.45 -0.03 -0.69
N GLY A 44 2.04 0.12 0.51
CA GLY A 44 1.93 1.33 1.32
C GLY A 44 2.75 2.51 0.82
N ARG A 45 3.70 2.25 -0.09
CA ARG A 45 4.59 3.28 -0.64
C ARG A 45 3.84 4.25 -1.55
N PRO A 46 4.30 5.53 -1.67
CA PRO A 46 3.88 6.45 -2.71
C PRO A 46 4.43 6.05 -4.08
N TYR A 47 3.90 6.67 -5.16
CA TYR A 47 4.35 6.37 -6.52
C TYR A 47 5.87 6.53 -6.73
N PRO A 48 6.54 7.61 -6.25
CA PRO A 48 8.00 7.70 -6.36
C PRO A 48 8.75 6.53 -5.74
N GLY A 49 8.21 5.96 -4.66
CA GLY A 49 8.80 4.81 -3.97
C GLY A 49 8.66 3.46 -4.71
N VAL A 50 7.90 3.42 -5.81
CA VAL A 50 7.69 2.19 -6.62
C VAL A 50 8.07 2.36 -8.08
N GLU A 51 8.28 3.58 -8.56
CA GLU A 51 8.54 3.88 -9.97
C GLU A 51 9.72 3.07 -10.53
N GLY A 52 10.80 2.93 -9.76
CA GLY A 52 11.96 2.13 -10.18
C GLY A 52 11.63 0.64 -10.38
N LEU A 53 10.79 0.06 -9.51
CA LEU A 53 10.36 -1.34 -9.63
C LEU A 53 9.42 -1.53 -10.82
N LEU A 54 8.52 -0.57 -11.07
CA LEU A 54 7.65 -0.58 -12.25
C LEU A 54 8.46 -0.51 -13.56
N GLN A 55 9.49 0.34 -13.60
CA GLN A 55 10.42 0.43 -14.74
C GLN A 55 11.20 -0.87 -14.92
N GLU A 56 11.69 -1.46 -13.83
CA GLU A 56 12.43 -2.74 -13.88
C GLU A 56 11.56 -3.88 -14.44
N LEU A 57 10.26 -3.88 -14.15
CA LEU A 57 9.31 -4.91 -14.62
C LEU A 57 8.67 -4.59 -15.97
N ASP A 58 9.05 -3.49 -16.63
CA ASP A 58 8.46 -3.00 -17.89
C ASP A 58 6.94 -2.70 -17.76
N LEU A 59 6.49 -2.25 -16.57
CA LEU A 59 5.09 -1.96 -16.21
C LEU A 59 4.79 -0.45 -16.22
N VAL A 60 5.37 0.34 -17.11
CA VAL A 60 5.14 1.79 -17.21
C VAL A 60 4.46 2.15 -18.52
N ASN A 61 3.13 1.99 -18.55
CA ASN A 61 2.30 2.39 -19.69
C ASN A 61 0.85 2.67 -19.24
N ASP A 62 -0.01 3.12 -20.15
CA ASP A 62 -1.41 3.48 -19.84
C ASP A 62 -2.35 2.27 -19.70
N HIS A 63 -1.85 1.05 -19.86
CA HIS A 63 -2.60 -0.19 -19.65
C HIS A 63 -2.20 -0.92 -18.36
N ASP A 64 -1.14 -0.46 -17.70
CA ASP A 64 -0.68 -0.98 -16.42
C ASP A 64 -1.15 -0.10 -15.26
N TYR A 65 -1.28 -0.73 -14.11
CA TYR A 65 -1.84 -0.10 -12.91
C TYR A 65 -0.94 -0.37 -11.71
N VAL A 66 -1.03 0.51 -10.72
CA VAL A 66 -0.40 0.38 -9.42
C VAL A 66 -1.37 0.80 -8.33
N VAL A 67 -1.32 0.11 -7.20
CA VAL A 67 -2.02 0.44 -5.97
C VAL A 67 -1.00 0.98 -4.98
N THR A 68 -1.16 2.24 -4.57
CA THR A 68 -0.26 2.94 -3.66
C THR A 68 -1.00 3.37 -2.38
N TYR A 69 -0.24 3.79 -1.37
CA TYR A 69 -0.76 4.26 -0.07
C TYR A 69 -1.76 3.28 0.57
N ASN A 70 -1.43 1.97 0.57
CA ASN A 70 -2.29 0.91 1.11
C ASN A 70 -3.71 0.89 0.53
N GLY A 71 -3.85 1.19 -0.77
CA GLY A 71 -5.14 1.17 -1.46
C GLY A 71 -5.88 2.50 -1.52
N THR A 72 -5.30 3.58 -1.01
CA THR A 72 -5.89 4.91 -1.13
C THR A 72 -5.93 5.39 -2.58
N LEU A 73 -4.94 5.00 -3.38
CA LEU A 73 -4.83 5.41 -4.77
C LEU A 73 -4.58 4.20 -5.69
N VAL A 74 -5.40 4.09 -6.74
CA VAL A 74 -5.17 3.20 -7.88
C VAL A 74 -4.99 4.07 -9.10
N GLN A 75 -3.87 3.95 -9.78
CA GLN A 75 -3.57 4.80 -10.95
C GLN A 75 -2.91 4.02 -12.09
N GLN A 76 -3.05 4.55 -13.30
CA GLN A 76 -2.27 4.11 -14.45
C GLN A 76 -0.79 4.46 -14.23
N THR A 77 0.11 3.58 -14.61
CA THR A 77 1.54 3.77 -14.38
C THR A 77 2.19 4.73 -15.38
N GLY A 78 1.69 4.81 -16.62
CA GLY A 78 2.18 5.72 -17.64
C GLY A 78 1.73 7.17 -17.41
N SER A 79 0.44 7.41 -17.56
CA SER A 79 -0.17 8.75 -17.44
C SER A 79 -0.34 9.25 -16.01
N LYS A 80 -0.14 8.38 -15.00
CA LYS A 80 -0.41 8.64 -13.57
C LYS A 80 -1.87 9.04 -13.30
N LYS A 81 -2.78 8.77 -14.23
CA LYS A 81 -4.20 9.07 -14.07
C LYS A 81 -4.84 8.18 -13.01
N ALA A 82 -5.43 8.80 -12.00
CA ALA A 82 -6.15 8.10 -10.95
C ALA A 82 -7.40 7.40 -11.51
N LEU A 83 -7.58 6.13 -11.14
CA LEU A 83 -8.74 5.31 -11.42
C LEU A 83 -9.66 5.22 -10.20
N VAL A 84 -9.06 5.09 -9.02
CA VAL A 84 -9.70 5.11 -7.71
C VAL A 84 -8.88 6.02 -6.81
N ARG A 85 -9.54 6.89 -6.06
CA ARG A 85 -8.90 7.76 -5.07
C ARG A 85 -9.83 7.91 -3.87
N PHE A 86 -9.32 7.59 -2.70
CA PHE A 86 -9.96 7.84 -1.42
C PHE A 86 -9.24 8.98 -0.72
N SER A 87 -9.83 10.17 -0.75
CA SER A 87 -9.23 11.36 -0.18
C SER A 87 -9.60 11.55 1.29
N MET A 88 -8.63 12.04 2.06
CA MET A 88 -8.83 12.66 3.36
C MET A 88 -9.03 14.16 3.15
N THR A 89 -10.06 14.71 3.76
CA THR A 89 -10.45 16.12 3.62
C THR A 89 -9.78 17.01 4.67
N HIS A 90 -10.01 18.32 4.58
CA HIS A 90 -9.58 19.23 5.63
C HIS A 90 -10.28 18.96 6.97
N ASP A 91 -11.56 18.54 6.95
CA ASP A 91 -12.28 18.13 8.18
C ASP A 91 -11.62 16.92 8.85
N ASP A 92 -11.02 16.02 8.08
CA ASP A 92 -10.25 14.90 8.62
C ASP A 92 -8.92 15.36 9.21
N LEU A 93 -8.27 16.32 8.55
CA LEU A 93 -7.08 16.97 9.09
C LEU A 93 -7.36 17.68 10.41
N ASP A 94 -8.52 18.38 10.53
CA ASP A 94 -8.98 19.04 11.76
C ASP A 94 -9.06 18.04 12.92
N ARG A 95 -9.67 16.89 12.69
CA ARG A 95 -9.82 15.83 13.71
C ARG A 95 -8.48 15.27 14.16
N VAL A 96 -7.53 15.10 13.23
CA VAL A 96 -6.17 14.66 13.58
C VAL A 96 -5.43 15.75 14.34
N ASN A 97 -5.54 17.01 13.89
CA ASN A 97 -4.93 18.16 14.56
C ASN A 97 -5.41 18.34 16.00
N ASP A 98 -6.70 18.10 16.27
CA ASP A 98 -7.26 18.18 17.63
C ASP A 98 -6.59 17.17 18.58
N TYR A 99 -6.42 15.92 18.13
CA TYR A 99 -5.69 14.90 18.90
C TYR A 99 -4.20 15.23 19.02
N ALA A 100 -3.57 15.64 17.94
CA ALA A 100 -2.15 16.01 17.92
C ALA A 100 -1.85 17.14 18.90
N THR A 101 -2.68 18.18 18.89
CA THR A 101 -2.58 19.31 19.83
C THR A 101 -2.82 18.89 21.28
N LYS A 102 -3.88 18.12 21.53
CA LYS A 102 -4.27 17.67 22.87
C LYS A 102 -3.21 16.80 23.54
N TYR A 103 -2.58 15.92 22.78
CA TYR A 103 -1.60 14.95 23.29
C TYR A 103 -0.15 15.35 22.99
N ASN A 104 0.07 16.52 22.38
CA ASN A 104 1.37 17.03 21.98
C ASN A 104 2.15 16.03 21.13
N VAL A 105 1.49 15.48 20.07
CA VAL A 105 2.03 14.50 19.13
C VAL A 105 2.28 15.18 17.80
N HIS A 106 3.42 14.88 17.18
CA HIS A 106 3.69 15.32 15.81
C HIS A 106 2.81 14.56 14.82
N TYR A 107 2.45 15.23 13.74
CA TYR A 107 1.75 14.60 12.64
C TYR A 107 2.12 15.27 11.32
N HIS A 108 1.85 14.59 10.23
CA HIS A 108 1.92 15.14 8.88
C HIS A 108 0.80 14.58 8.02
N ALA A 109 0.47 15.28 6.94
CA ALA A 109 -0.46 14.85 5.92
C ALA A 109 0.26 14.72 4.57
N ILE A 110 -0.10 13.75 3.76
CA ILE A 110 0.58 13.43 2.50
C ILE A 110 -0.44 13.52 1.36
N ASP A 111 -0.09 14.24 0.30
CA ASP A 111 -0.74 14.14 -1.01
C ASP A 111 0.16 13.41 -2.01
N GLU A 112 -0.12 13.48 -3.30
CA GLU A 112 0.69 12.81 -4.32
C GLU A 112 2.03 13.51 -4.60
N GLU A 113 2.24 14.74 -4.09
CA GLU A 113 3.38 15.60 -4.43
C GLU A 113 4.32 15.84 -3.24
N ALA A 114 3.76 15.92 -2.00
CA ALA A 114 4.53 16.36 -0.84
C ALA A 114 4.00 15.81 0.50
N ILE A 115 4.87 15.91 1.51
CA ILE A 115 4.55 15.70 2.93
C ILE A 115 4.33 17.08 3.56
N TYR A 116 3.10 17.39 3.96
CA TYR A 116 2.72 18.63 4.64
C TYR A 116 2.88 18.47 6.13
N VAL A 117 3.73 19.27 6.74
CA VAL A 117 3.95 19.28 8.20
C VAL A 117 3.26 20.49 8.80
N PRO A 118 2.11 20.30 9.49
CA PRO A 118 1.28 21.40 9.99
C PRO A 118 1.69 21.90 11.38
N THR A 119 2.62 21.24 12.04
CA THR A 119 3.10 21.56 13.38
C THR A 119 4.14 22.69 13.37
N GLU A 120 4.37 23.35 14.54
CA GLU A 120 5.34 24.45 14.67
C GLU A 120 6.77 24.05 14.28
N THR A 121 7.10 22.77 14.45
CA THR A 121 8.41 22.23 14.10
C THR A 121 8.27 20.99 13.23
N VAL A 122 9.22 20.78 12.33
CA VAL A 122 9.31 19.55 11.57
C VAL A 122 9.93 18.46 12.45
N GLY A 123 9.13 17.48 12.83
CA GLY A 123 9.59 16.35 13.64
C GLY A 123 10.54 15.42 12.88
N LYS A 124 11.45 14.75 13.62
CA LYS A 124 12.45 13.83 13.03
C LYS A 124 11.83 12.70 12.19
N TYR A 125 10.64 12.24 12.54
CA TYR A 125 9.96 11.15 11.83
C TYR A 125 9.29 11.63 10.53
N SER A 126 8.93 12.92 10.43
CA SER A 126 8.53 13.50 9.14
C SER A 126 9.72 13.63 8.19
N ILE A 127 10.91 13.96 8.72
CA ILE A 127 12.14 13.97 7.93
C ILE A 127 12.49 12.55 7.48
N HIS A 128 12.43 11.57 8.39
CA HIS A 128 12.67 10.18 8.07
C HIS A 128 11.72 9.64 6.99
N GLU A 129 10.42 9.97 7.07
CA GLU A 129 9.44 9.58 6.02
C GLU A 129 9.81 10.21 4.68
N SER A 130 10.16 11.51 4.66
CA SER A 130 10.58 12.21 3.44
C SER A 130 11.77 11.54 2.76
N GLU A 131 12.78 11.17 3.54
CA GLU A 131 13.97 10.48 3.03
C GLU A 131 13.63 9.05 2.55
N LEU A 132 12.76 8.35 3.29
CA LEU A 132 12.37 6.97 2.98
C LEU A 132 11.59 6.87 1.67
N VAL A 133 10.65 7.80 1.44
CA VAL A 133 9.75 7.75 0.30
C VAL A 133 10.17 8.67 -0.86
N GLY A 134 11.20 9.49 -0.66
CA GLY A 134 11.70 10.42 -1.69
C GLY A 134 10.76 11.59 -2.00
N MET A 135 9.94 12.00 -1.04
CA MET A 135 8.97 13.10 -1.21
C MET A 135 9.43 14.37 -0.47
N PRO A 136 9.24 15.57 -1.05
CA PRO A 136 9.60 16.82 -0.39
C PRO A 136 8.72 17.12 0.81
N ILE A 137 9.25 17.83 1.81
CA ILE A 137 8.50 18.40 2.92
C ILE A 137 8.04 19.80 2.56
N VAL A 138 6.74 20.05 2.78
CA VAL A 138 6.14 21.40 2.81
C VAL A 138 5.82 21.73 4.26
N HIS A 139 6.64 22.57 4.89
CA HIS A 139 6.35 23.06 6.24
C HIS A 139 5.34 24.19 6.15
N GLN A 140 4.09 23.90 6.42
CA GLN A 140 2.97 24.83 6.34
C GLN A 140 2.08 24.65 7.56
N LEU A 141 2.00 25.68 8.41
CA LEU A 141 1.22 25.59 9.64
C LEU A 141 -0.25 25.24 9.35
N TYR A 142 -0.87 24.50 10.25
CA TYR A 142 -2.26 24.02 10.13
C TYR A 142 -3.24 25.11 9.66
N LYS A 143 -3.17 26.31 10.28
CA LYS A 143 -4.04 27.46 9.95
C LYS A 143 -3.87 28.00 8.52
N ASP A 144 -2.76 27.70 7.88
CA ASP A 144 -2.39 28.21 6.55
C ASP A 144 -2.65 27.16 5.44
N ILE A 145 -3.07 25.94 5.81
CA ILE A 145 -3.46 24.89 4.86
C ILE A 145 -4.84 25.25 4.27
N PRO A 146 -4.99 25.27 2.94
CA PRO A 146 -6.26 25.55 2.28
C PRO A 146 -7.36 24.55 2.67
N THR A 147 -8.59 25.03 2.89
CA THR A 147 -9.72 24.20 3.33
C THR A 147 -10.23 23.24 2.25
N ASP A 148 -9.86 23.45 1.00
CA ASP A 148 -10.14 22.58 -0.13
C ASP A 148 -9.01 21.58 -0.43
N LYS A 149 -7.93 21.61 0.38
CA LYS A 149 -6.83 20.69 0.23
C LYS A 149 -7.24 19.28 0.66
N GLU A 150 -6.93 18.31 -0.20
CA GLU A 150 -7.14 16.89 0.05
C GLU A 150 -5.80 16.17 0.19
N PHE A 151 -5.81 15.09 0.97
CA PHE A 151 -4.64 14.24 1.23
C PHE A 151 -4.95 12.78 0.93
N VAL A 152 -3.95 11.99 0.64
CA VAL A 152 -4.09 10.54 0.47
C VAL A 152 -3.97 9.80 1.79
N LYS A 153 -3.20 10.33 2.75
CA LYS A 153 -3.13 9.83 4.12
C LYS A 153 -2.69 10.92 5.11
N ILE A 154 -3.04 10.73 6.37
CA ILE A 154 -2.52 11.53 7.49
C ILE A 154 -1.87 10.57 8.48
N MET A 155 -0.79 10.98 9.13
CA MET A 155 -0.05 10.12 10.04
C MET A 155 0.28 10.86 11.32
N PHE A 156 0.01 10.25 12.48
CA PHE A 156 0.69 10.63 13.71
C PHE A 156 2.09 10.00 13.70
N VAL A 157 3.10 10.80 13.99
CA VAL A 157 4.51 10.43 13.84
C VAL A 157 5.30 10.91 15.05
N ASP A 158 5.60 10.01 15.96
CA ASP A 158 6.32 10.36 17.18
C ASP A 158 7.05 9.14 17.78
N GLU A 159 7.68 9.34 18.94
CA GLU A 159 8.28 8.23 19.68
C GLU A 159 7.24 7.13 19.95
N PRO A 160 7.65 5.86 19.92
CA PRO A 160 6.74 4.73 20.14
C PRO A 160 5.89 4.86 21.40
N GLU A 161 6.48 5.35 22.49
CA GLU A 161 5.84 5.53 23.79
C GLU A 161 4.73 6.60 23.74
N VAL A 162 4.94 7.68 22.95
CA VAL A 162 3.95 8.74 22.75
C VAL A 162 2.76 8.21 21.98
N LEU A 163 3.00 7.41 20.94
CA LEU A 163 1.91 6.79 20.18
C LEU A 163 1.17 5.72 21.00
N GLU A 164 1.86 4.98 21.87
CA GLU A 164 1.25 4.03 22.80
C GLU A 164 0.32 4.71 23.80
N GLU A 165 0.62 5.93 24.21
CA GLU A 165 -0.28 6.75 25.03
C GLU A 165 -1.46 7.30 24.22
N LEU A 166 -1.23 7.73 22.97
CA LEU A 166 -2.28 8.29 22.10
C LEU A 166 -3.35 7.25 21.72
N ILE A 167 -2.96 6.05 21.25
CA ILE A 167 -3.85 5.06 20.66
C ILE A 167 -5.06 4.69 21.54
N PRO A 168 -4.92 4.37 22.83
CA PRO A 168 -6.07 4.06 23.70
C PRO A 168 -6.98 5.26 23.93
N ASN A 169 -6.47 6.48 23.78
CA ASN A 169 -7.20 7.73 23.97
C ASN A 169 -7.94 8.23 22.72
N LEU A 170 -7.74 7.62 21.57
CA LEU A 170 -8.57 7.87 20.39
C LEU A 170 -9.99 7.36 20.65
N SER A 171 -10.99 8.21 20.44
CA SER A 171 -12.40 7.87 20.69
C SER A 171 -12.89 6.75 19.75
N ASN A 172 -13.95 6.05 20.14
CA ASN A 172 -14.58 5.07 19.27
C ASN A 172 -15.14 5.70 18.00
N ASP A 173 -15.63 6.95 18.07
CA ASP A 173 -16.08 7.69 16.89
C ASP A 173 -14.92 7.90 15.91
N PHE A 174 -13.76 8.37 16.40
CA PHE A 174 -12.56 8.52 15.56
C PHE A 174 -12.12 7.19 14.95
N LYS A 175 -12.01 6.14 15.77
CA LYS A 175 -11.61 4.79 15.29
C LYS A 175 -12.57 4.19 14.27
N SER A 176 -13.86 4.51 14.33
CA SER A 176 -14.85 4.00 13.38
C SER A 176 -14.91 4.76 12.05
N ARG A 177 -14.32 5.97 12.01
CA ARG A 177 -14.31 6.84 10.82
C ARG A 177 -13.14 6.56 9.88
N TYR A 178 -12.10 5.90 10.36
CA TYR A 178 -10.85 5.74 9.61
C TYR A 178 -10.35 4.31 9.68
N ASN A 179 -9.61 3.92 8.67
CA ASN A 179 -8.74 2.77 8.77
C ASN A 179 -7.43 3.22 9.43
N ILE A 180 -7.15 2.67 10.63
CA ILE A 180 -6.03 3.11 11.48
C ILE A 180 -5.15 1.90 11.78
N PHE A 181 -3.87 2.01 11.49
CA PHE A 181 -2.90 0.93 11.75
C PHE A 181 -1.49 1.48 11.98
N ARG A 182 -0.67 0.69 12.66
CA ARG A 182 0.76 1.00 12.82
C ARG A 182 1.54 0.37 11.68
N SER A 183 2.24 1.19 10.88
CA SER A 183 3.18 0.71 9.85
C SER A 183 4.61 0.62 10.39
N ALA A 184 4.93 1.34 11.46
CA ALA A 184 6.17 1.22 12.24
C ALA A 184 5.92 1.60 13.70
N GLY A 185 6.87 1.34 14.59
CA GLY A 185 6.75 1.72 16.00
C GLY A 185 6.43 3.21 16.22
N PHE A 186 6.93 4.06 15.35
CA PHE A 186 6.82 5.52 15.39
C PHE A 186 5.85 6.10 14.33
N TYR A 187 5.08 5.26 13.63
CA TYR A 187 4.07 5.64 12.63
C TYR A 187 2.70 5.07 12.97
N LEU A 188 1.69 5.93 13.09
CA LEU A 188 0.28 5.56 13.15
C LEU A 188 -0.43 6.19 11.97
N GLU A 189 -0.77 5.38 10.99
CA GLU A 189 -1.44 5.80 9.77
C GLU A 189 -2.95 5.96 10.00
N VAL A 190 -3.51 7.02 9.43
CA VAL A 190 -4.94 7.31 9.40
C VAL A 190 -5.31 7.52 7.94
N ILE A 191 -6.07 6.59 7.38
CA ILE A 191 -6.51 6.62 5.99
C ILE A 191 -8.04 6.51 5.88
N HIS A 192 -8.56 6.83 4.71
CA HIS A 192 -9.99 6.73 4.45
C HIS A 192 -10.51 5.31 4.78
N PRO A 193 -11.71 5.15 5.39
CA PRO A 193 -12.21 3.84 5.84
C PRO A 193 -12.43 2.84 4.69
N GLU A 194 -12.65 3.34 3.47
CA GLU A 194 -12.77 2.50 2.28
C GLU A 194 -11.42 2.21 1.62
N ALA A 195 -10.31 2.78 2.11
CA ALA A 195 -8.98 2.50 1.59
C ALA A 195 -8.42 1.24 2.22
N SER A 196 -8.14 0.25 1.39
CA SER A 196 -7.38 -0.95 1.73
C SER A 196 -6.90 -1.61 0.44
N LYS A 197 -5.86 -2.43 0.53
CA LYS A 197 -5.32 -3.12 -0.67
C LYS A 197 -6.39 -3.99 -1.33
N GLY A 198 -7.18 -4.73 -0.56
CA GLY A 198 -8.23 -5.60 -1.09
C GLY A 198 -9.34 -4.84 -1.78
N LYS A 199 -9.84 -3.74 -1.18
CA LYS A 199 -10.85 -2.89 -1.83
C LYS A 199 -10.31 -2.24 -3.11
N ALA A 200 -9.05 -1.79 -3.11
CA ALA A 200 -8.42 -1.23 -4.29
C ALA A 200 -8.31 -2.26 -5.43
N VAL A 201 -7.88 -3.49 -5.12
CA VAL A 201 -7.82 -4.59 -6.10
C VAL A 201 -9.22 -4.96 -6.60
N HIS A 202 -10.23 -5.01 -5.72
CA HIS A 202 -11.63 -5.24 -6.10
C HIS A 202 -12.12 -4.17 -7.10
N HIS A 203 -11.96 -2.89 -6.76
CA HIS A 203 -12.35 -1.80 -7.66
C HIS A 203 -11.62 -1.84 -9.00
N LEU A 204 -10.34 -2.19 -8.99
CA LEU A 204 -9.58 -2.36 -10.24
C LEU A 204 -10.11 -3.53 -11.06
N ALA A 205 -10.35 -4.69 -10.44
CA ALA A 205 -10.91 -5.86 -11.11
C ALA A 205 -12.28 -5.53 -11.76
N ASP A 206 -13.18 -4.86 -11.02
CA ASP A 206 -14.47 -4.42 -11.55
C ASP A 206 -14.32 -3.50 -12.78
N LYS A 207 -13.38 -2.53 -12.72
CA LYS A 207 -13.09 -1.61 -13.83
C LYS A 207 -12.55 -2.33 -15.06
N LEU A 208 -11.83 -3.42 -14.86
CA LEU A 208 -11.29 -4.27 -15.93
C LEU A 208 -12.31 -5.35 -16.40
N GLY A 209 -13.49 -5.42 -15.78
CA GLY A 209 -14.51 -6.43 -16.08
C GLY A 209 -14.12 -7.85 -15.67
N LEU A 210 -13.29 -7.97 -14.62
CA LEU A 210 -12.82 -9.23 -14.09
C LEU A 210 -13.63 -9.66 -12.87
N THR A 211 -13.81 -10.96 -12.72
CA THR A 211 -14.39 -11.56 -11.52
C THR A 211 -13.30 -11.89 -10.50
N ARG A 212 -13.67 -11.99 -9.20
CA ARG A 212 -12.71 -12.36 -8.15
C ARG A 212 -11.97 -13.69 -8.45
N ASP A 213 -12.63 -14.64 -9.13
CA ASP A 213 -12.03 -15.94 -9.48
C ASP A 213 -10.94 -15.85 -10.55
N GLU A 214 -10.81 -14.69 -11.21
CA GLU A 214 -9.76 -14.36 -12.17
C GLU A 214 -8.61 -13.57 -11.55
N VAL A 215 -8.66 -13.33 -10.20
CA VAL A 215 -7.69 -12.54 -9.46
C VAL A 215 -6.85 -13.45 -8.56
N MET A 216 -5.54 -13.31 -8.62
CA MET A 216 -4.57 -13.86 -7.67
C MET A 216 -3.91 -12.72 -6.88
N CYS A 217 -3.86 -12.82 -5.56
CA CYS A 217 -3.19 -11.86 -4.69
C CYS A 217 -2.08 -12.54 -3.91
N LEU A 218 -0.91 -11.89 -3.81
CA LEU A 218 0.24 -12.37 -3.03
C LEU A 218 0.63 -11.33 -1.98
N GLY A 219 0.86 -11.78 -0.74
CA GLY A 219 1.25 -10.92 0.37
C GLY A 219 1.80 -11.69 1.55
N ASP A 220 2.28 -10.97 2.58
CA ASP A 220 2.93 -11.58 3.73
C ASP A 220 2.50 -10.98 5.09
N HIS A 221 1.87 -9.82 5.11
CA HIS A 221 1.57 -9.12 6.36
C HIS A 221 0.10 -8.71 6.50
N GLU A 222 -0.27 -8.14 7.66
CA GLU A 222 -1.67 -7.83 8.00
C GLU A 222 -2.35 -6.86 7.05
N ASN A 223 -1.63 -5.91 6.43
CA ASN A 223 -2.16 -5.00 5.41
C ASN A 223 -2.49 -5.68 4.06
N ASP A 224 -2.14 -6.97 3.91
CA ASP A 224 -2.47 -7.79 2.73
C ASP A 224 -3.68 -8.69 2.95
N ARG A 225 -4.15 -8.79 4.22
CA ARG A 225 -5.23 -9.70 4.61
C ARG A 225 -6.43 -9.61 3.67
N ASP A 226 -6.94 -8.42 3.48
CA ASP A 226 -8.17 -8.21 2.73
C ASP A 226 -8.02 -8.46 1.23
N MET A 227 -6.84 -8.25 0.64
CA MET A 227 -6.63 -8.62 -0.77
C MET A 227 -6.48 -10.14 -0.93
N ILE A 228 -5.89 -10.84 0.04
CA ILE A 228 -5.79 -12.31 0.04
C ILE A 228 -7.17 -12.95 0.23
N GLU A 229 -8.00 -12.40 1.15
CA GLU A 229 -9.38 -12.87 1.37
C GLU A 229 -10.29 -12.55 0.17
N TYR A 230 -10.08 -11.42 -0.50
CA TYR A 230 -10.87 -11.03 -1.67
C TYR A 230 -10.60 -11.94 -2.87
N ALA A 231 -9.35 -12.25 -3.16
CA ALA A 231 -8.96 -12.97 -4.38
C ALA A 231 -9.61 -14.35 -4.49
N GLY A 232 -9.86 -14.81 -5.72
CA GLY A 232 -10.22 -16.20 -5.97
C GLY A 232 -9.06 -17.16 -5.64
N LEU A 233 -7.82 -16.65 -5.74
CA LEU A 233 -6.61 -17.34 -5.32
C LEU A 233 -5.74 -16.42 -4.46
N GLY A 234 -5.92 -16.48 -3.15
CA GLY A 234 -5.06 -15.80 -2.18
C GLY A 234 -3.82 -16.64 -1.88
N VAL A 235 -2.65 -16.06 -2.01
CA VAL A 235 -1.35 -16.71 -1.82
C VAL A 235 -0.58 -16.01 -0.70
N ALA A 236 -0.26 -16.75 0.37
CA ALA A 236 0.65 -16.28 1.40
C ALA A 236 2.09 -16.64 1.06
N MET A 237 3.01 -15.71 1.30
CA MET A 237 4.44 -16.00 1.21
C MET A 237 4.89 -16.95 2.32
N GLY A 238 5.95 -17.72 2.08
CA GLY A 238 6.53 -18.63 3.09
C GLY A 238 7.01 -17.91 4.36
N ASN A 239 7.44 -16.66 4.22
CA ASN A 239 7.80 -15.76 5.33
C ASN A 239 6.61 -14.99 5.91
N ALA A 240 5.38 -15.16 5.40
CA ALA A 240 4.21 -14.46 5.91
C ALA A 240 3.93 -14.80 7.39
N ILE A 241 3.28 -13.88 8.09
CA ILE A 241 2.79 -14.13 9.46
C ILE A 241 1.72 -15.24 9.45
N ASP A 242 1.59 -15.96 10.56
CA ASP A 242 0.71 -17.12 10.63
C ASP A 242 -0.75 -16.80 10.30
N SER A 243 -1.24 -15.65 10.76
CA SER A 243 -2.62 -15.20 10.49
C SER A 243 -2.93 -14.98 9.01
N ILE A 244 -1.92 -14.72 8.18
CA ILE A 244 -2.06 -14.60 6.71
C ILE A 244 -1.97 -15.97 6.05
N LYS A 245 -1.11 -16.87 6.53
CA LYS A 245 -1.05 -18.25 6.04
C LYS A 245 -2.35 -19.02 6.28
N GLU A 246 -3.01 -18.75 7.41
CA GLU A 246 -4.27 -19.42 7.79
C GLU A 246 -5.45 -19.10 6.84
N ILE A 247 -5.47 -17.90 6.26
CA ILE A 247 -6.56 -17.46 5.36
C ILE A 247 -6.26 -17.72 3.87
N ALA A 248 -5.00 -17.99 3.52
CA ALA A 248 -4.58 -18.16 2.14
C ALA A 248 -5.05 -19.50 1.55
N ASN A 249 -5.35 -19.50 0.25
CA ASN A 249 -5.63 -20.73 -0.49
C ASN A 249 -4.36 -21.56 -0.76
N PHE A 250 -3.21 -20.90 -0.80
CA PHE A 250 -1.91 -21.51 -1.05
C PHE A 250 -0.82 -20.77 -0.28
N VAL A 251 0.13 -21.52 0.28
CA VAL A 251 1.36 -20.96 0.85
C VAL A 251 2.51 -21.31 -0.10
N THR A 252 3.16 -20.30 -0.65
CA THR A 252 4.32 -20.44 -1.52
C THR A 252 5.62 -20.45 -0.71
N THR A 253 6.78 -20.48 -1.37
CA THR A 253 8.10 -20.32 -0.71
C THR A 253 8.31 -18.89 -0.22
N THR A 254 9.40 -18.62 0.49
CA THR A 254 9.72 -17.28 0.98
C THR A 254 10.07 -16.33 -0.16
N ASN A 255 10.09 -15.03 0.12
CA ASN A 255 10.53 -14.01 -0.84
C ASN A 255 12.01 -14.22 -1.24
N ASP A 256 12.87 -14.70 -0.31
CA ASP A 256 14.25 -15.06 -0.60
C ASP A 256 14.40 -16.34 -1.44
N GLU A 257 13.36 -17.17 -1.47
CA GLU A 257 13.26 -18.40 -2.26
C GLU A 257 12.34 -18.22 -3.48
N GLU A 258 12.14 -16.97 -3.90
CA GLU A 258 11.41 -16.61 -5.14
C GLU A 258 9.93 -17.05 -5.15
N GLY A 259 9.25 -16.99 -4.02
CA GLY A 259 7.87 -17.48 -3.85
C GLY A 259 6.86 -16.88 -4.83
N VAL A 260 7.07 -15.64 -5.30
CA VAL A 260 6.24 -15.04 -6.36
C VAL A 260 6.39 -15.81 -7.67
N ALA A 261 7.64 -16.13 -8.07
CA ALA A 261 7.88 -16.91 -9.30
C ALA A 261 7.26 -18.31 -9.20
N VAL A 262 7.41 -18.99 -8.05
CA VAL A 262 6.81 -20.31 -7.80
C VAL A 262 5.29 -20.28 -8.00
N ALA A 263 4.61 -19.28 -7.43
CA ALA A 263 3.16 -19.15 -7.56
C ALA A 263 2.74 -18.85 -9.01
N VAL A 264 3.40 -17.90 -9.68
CA VAL A 264 3.11 -17.53 -11.08
C VAL A 264 3.35 -18.69 -12.03
N GLU A 265 4.47 -19.40 -11.89
CA GLU A 265 4.81 -20.57 -12.70
C GLU A 265 3.78 -21.68 -12.54
N LYS A 266 3.33 -21.96 -11.31
CA LYS A 266 2.36 -22.99 -11.00
C LYS A 266 0.95 -22.67 -11.51
N PHE A 267 0.45 -21.48 -11.26
CA PHE A 267 -0.97 -21.18 -11.46
C PHE A 267 -1.29 -20.46 -12.77
N ILE A 268 -0.28 -19.88 -13.44
CA ILE A 268 -0.46 -19.12 -14.68
C ILE A 268 0.30 -19.74 -15.83
N LEU A 269 1.60 -20.02 -15.63
CA LEU A 269 2.43 -20.53 -16.71
C LEU A 269 2.34 -22.06 -16.88
N ASN A 270 1.63 -22.76 -15.98
CA ASN A 270 1.45 -24.21 -15.96
C ASN A 270 2.78 -24.99 -16.06
N LYS A 271 3.83 -24.46 -15.45
CA LYS A 271 5.10 -25.15 -15.32
C LYS A 271 4.99 -26.15 -14.14
N GLU A 272 5.11 -27.43 -14.43
CA GLU A 272 5.31 -28.44 -13.38
C GLU A 272 6.68 -28.19 -12.73
N ASN A 273 6.69 -28.00 -11.42
CA ASN A 273 7.92 -27.91 -10.60
C ASN A 273 8.32 -29.27 -10.07
#